data_73ecae6d0a0f37a66577d30f41de51f9
#
_entry.id   73ecae6d0a0f37a66577d30f41de51f9
#
_cell.length_a   1.000
_cell.length_b   1.000
_cell.length_c   1.000
_cell.angle_alpha   90.00
_cell.angle_beta   90.00
_cell.angle_gamma   90.00
#
_symmetry.space_group_name_H-M   'P 1'
#
loop_
_entity.id
_entity.type
_entity.pdbx_description
1 polymer ?
#
loop_
_entity_poly.entity_id
_entity_poly.type
_entity_poly.pdbx_seq_one_letter_code
_entity_poly.pdbx_strand_id
1 'polypeptide(L)'
;MIEEIIKVKKQADCLWSAEQLEPVYQRLAARLQGELGMSNPLILCVMNGGLFLTAEILQRVDFPLQLDYVHATRYQDELQGGQIEWIHFPVDKVKGRQVLIVDDILDIGITLKAIQQACINAGASDVKSLILAVKQHDRRIDNVFADYIGVEVEDRYVFGCGMDYKGYHRNLRGIYAVKSQGGS
;
A
#
# COMPACT_ATOMS: atom_id res chain seq x y z
N MET A 1 7.99 -24.37 -9.25
CA MET A 1 7.29 -23.09 -8.96
C MET A 1 6.36 -23.20 -7.76
N ILE A 2 5.26 -23.95 -7.78
CA ILE A 2 4.31 -24.05 -6.63
C ILE A 2 4.96 -24.58 -5.36
N GLU A 3 5.81 -25.59 -5.45
CA GLU A 3 6.56 -26.13 -4.31
C GLU A 3 7.48 -25.06 -3.66
N GLU A 4 8.13 -24.24 -4.48
CA GLU A 4 8.94 -23.10 -4.01
C GLU A 4 8.08 -22.09 -3.23
N ILE A 5 6.91 -21.74 -3.76
CA ILE A 5 5.98 -20.82 -3.12
C ILE A 5 5.53 -21.35 -1.75
N ILE A 6 5.16 -22.63 -1.69
CA ILE A 6 4.79 -23.29 -0.42
C ILE A 6 5.99 -23.31 0.56
N LYS A 7 7.19 -23.62 0.06
CA LYS A 7 8.41 -23.68 0.87
C LYS A 7 8.76 -22.32 1.48
N VAL A 8 8.70 -21.26 0.67
CA VAL A 8 9.00 -19.89 1.14
C VAL A 8 8.10 -19.51 2.31
N LYS A 9 6.80 -19.72 2.20
CA LYS A 9 5.85 -19.42 3.29
C LYS A 9 6.16 -20.21 4.56
N LYS A 10 6.52 -21.50 4.44
CA LYS A 10 6.85 -22.36 5.61
C LYS A 10 8.14 -21.92 6.31
N GLN A 11 9.06 -21.33 5.59
CA GLN A 11 10.39 -20.93 6.10
C GLN A 11 10.47 -19.46 6.47
N ALA A 12 9.48 -18.65 6.09
CA ALA A 12 9.46 -17.23 6.34
C ALA A 12 9.35 -16.89 7.83
N ASP A 13 9.95 -15.78 8.20
CA ASP A 13 9.76 -15.18 9.51
C ASP A 13 8.42 -14.41 9.53
N CYS A 14 7.60 -14.63 10.53
CA CYS A 14 6.40 -13.83 10.75
C CYS A 14 6.79 -12.53 11.44
N LEU A 15 6.73 -11.41 10.72
CA LEU A 15 7.04 -10.09 11.29
C LEU A 15 5.85 -9.53 12.08
N TRP A 16 4.64 -9.68 11.52
CA TRP A 16 3.39 -9.24 12.13
C TRP A 16 2.32 -10.31 11.91
N SER A 17 1.80 -10.88 12.97
CA SER A 17 0.67 -11.82 12.87
C SER A 17 -0.65 -11.08 12.62
N ALA A 18 -1.70 -11.81 12.24
CA ALA A 18 -3.04 -11.25 12.07
C ALA A 18 -3.56 -10.59 13.37
N GLU A 19 -3.27 -11.22 14.51
CA GLU A 19 -3.67 -10.73 15.83
C GLU A 19 -2.94 -9.43 16.22
N GLN A 20 -1.68 -9.29 15.82
CA GLN A 20 -0.89 -8.07 16.03
C GLN A 20 -1.32 -6.92 15.10
N LEU A 21 -1.82 -7.24 13.90
CA LEU A 21 -2.30 -6.24 12.94
C LEU A 21 -3.71 -5.72 13.27
N GLU A 22 -4.53 -6.49 13.98
CA GLU A 22 -5.89 -6.06 14.33
C GLU A 22 -5.95 -4.70 15.07
N PRO A 23 -5.19 -4.46 16.15
CA PRO A 23 -5.17 -3.13 16.79
C PRO A 23 -4.57 -2.04 15.90
N VAL A 24 -3.72 -2.39 14.91
CA VAL A 24 -3.19 -1.43 13.93
C VAL A 24 -4.32 -0.94 13.03
N TYR A 25 -5.13 -1.85 12.49
CA TYR A 25 -6.29 -1.48 11.67
C TYR A 25 -7.31 -0.65 12.45
N GLN A 26 -7.61 -0.99 13.70
CA GLN A 26 -8.51 -0.23 14.56
C GLN A 26 -7.99 1.19 14.80
N ARG A 27 -6.71 1.35 15.10
CA ARG A 27 -6.06 2.67 15.29
C ARG A 27 -6.12 3.52 14.04
N LEU A 28 -5.82 2.94 12.88
CA LEU A 28 -5.86 3.64 11.59
C LEU A 28 -7.28 4.08 11.25
N ALA A 29 -8.26 3.18 11.39
CA ALA A 29 -9.67 3.49 11.13
C ALA A 29 -10.20 4.60 12.05
N ALA A 30 -9.89 4.54 13.36
CA ALA A 30 -10.30 5.58 14.32
C ALA A 30 -9.70 6.95 13.95
N ARG A 31 -8.44 6.99 13.53
CA ARG A 31 -7.79 8.22 13.08
C ARG A 31 -8.45 8.77 11.81
N LEU A 32 -8.73 7.93 10.83
CA LEU A 32 -9.42 8.32 9.59
C LEU A 32 -10.85 8.80 9.87
N GLN A 33 -11.58 8.13 10.78
CA GLN A 33 -12.91 8.55 11.21
C GLN A 33 -12.89 9.97 11.78
N GLY A 34 -11.90 10.31 12.61
CA GLY A 34 -11.76 11.64 13.20
C GLY A 34 -11.33 12.72 12.19
N GLU A 35 -10.46 12.40 11.24
CA GLU A 35 -9.88 13.38 10.33
C GLU A 35 -10.65 13.53 9.02
N LEU A 36 -11.30 12.46 8.52
CA LEU A 36 -11.97 12.44 7.21
C LEU A 36 -13.49 12.29 7.29
N GLY A 37 -14.05 12.03 8.45
CA GLY A 37 -15.46 11.69 8.63
C GLY A 37 -16.48 12.70 8.08
N MET A 38 -16.11 13.96 7.91
CA MET A 38 -16.97 15.03 7.38
C MET A 38 -16.61 15.47 5.96
N SER A 39 -15.61 14.86 5.32
CA SER A 39 -15.05 15.35 4.06
C SER A 39 -15.54 14.62 2.82
N ASN A 40 -16.27 13.50 2.95
CA ASN A 40 -16.67 12.63 1.83
C ASN A 40 -15.52 12.34 0.87
N PRO A 41 -14.43 11.71 1.34
CA PRO A 41 -13.23 11.53 0.54
C PRO A 41 -13.42 10.52 -0.59
N LEU A 42 -12.58 10.62 -1.62
CA LEU A 42 -12.38 9.57 -2.59
C LEU A 42 -11.24 8.66 -2.09
N ILE A 43 -11.56 7.40 -1.83
CA ILE A 43 -10.57 6.39 -1.49
C ILE A 43 -10.06 5.77 -2.79
N LEU A 44 -8.75 5.86 -3.04
CA LEU A 44 -8.09 5.22 -4.18
C LEU A 44 -7.28 4.01 -3.72
N CYS A 45 -7.84 2.82 -3.96
CA CYS A 45 -7.14 1.56 -3.73
C CYS A 45 -6.05 1.33 -4.79
N VAL A 46 -4.79 1.22 -4.38
CA VAL A 46 -3.70 0.87 -5.31
C VAL A 46 -3.72 -0.63 -5.58
N MET A 47 -4.07 -0.99 -6.81
CA MET A 47 -4.19 -2.39 -7.20
C MET A 47 -2.84 -2.99 -7.57
N ASN A 48 -2.56 -4.27 -7.19
CA ASN A 48 -3.45 -5.17 -6.44
C ASN A 48 -3.16 -5.13 -4.93
N GLY A 49 -2.04 -4.56 -4.50
CA GLY A 49 -1.53 -4.64 -3.13
C GLY A 49 -2.42 -3.97 -2.09
N GLY A 50 -2.87 -2.76 -2.35
CA GLY A 50 -3.72 -1.98 -1.44
C GLY A 50 -5.10 -2.57 -1.15
N LEU A 51 -5.53 -3.60 -1.91
CA LEU A 51 -6.87 -4.20 -1.78
C LEU A 51 -7.17 -4.68 -0.36
N PHE A 52 -6.22 -5.37 0.26
CA PHE A 52 -6.44 -5.96 1.59
C PHE A 52 -6.55 -4.88 2.67
N LEU A 53 -5.63 -3.92 2.69
CA LEU A 53 -5.71 -2.79 3.62
C LEU A 53 -6.98 -1.97 3.40
N THR A 54 -7.35 -1.71 2.15
CA THR A 54 -8.58 -0.98 1.82
C THR A 54 -9.80 -1.69 2.42
N ALA A 55 -9.92 -3.01 2.23
CA ALA A 55 -11.05 -3.78 2.77
C ALA A 55 -11.07 -3.76 4.31
N GLU A 56 -9.91 -3.93 4.96
CA GLU A 56 -9.80 -3.91 6.42
C GLU A 56 -10.22 -2.56 7.01
N ILE A 57 -9.83 -1.45 6.38
CA ILE A 57 -10.17 -0.11 6.85
C ILE A 57 -11.64 0.22 6.59
N LEU A 58 -12.16 -0.05 5.37
CA LEU A 58 -13.52 0.33 5.02
C LEU A 58 -14.59 -0.39 5.85
N GLN A 59 -14.30 -1.58 6.38
CA GLN A 59 -15.19 -2.29 7.31
C GLN A 59 -15.21 -1.70 8.73
N ARG A 60 -14.33 -0.75 9.05
CA ARG A 60 -14.14 -0.17 10.39
C ARG A 60 -14.48 1.33 10.46
N VAL A 61 -14.87 1.94 9.35
CA VAL A 61 -15.32 3.35 9.28
C VAL A 61 -16.78 3.40 8.82
N ASP A 62 -17.51 4.43 9.22
CA ASP A 62 -18.94 4.58 8.91
C ASP A 62 -19.31 5.96 8.31
N PHE A 63 -18.31 6.73 7.86
CA PHE A 63 -18.54 8.00 7.20
C PHE A 63 -18.81 7.84 5.69
N PRO A 64 -19.55 8.78 5.07
CA PRO A 64 -19.75 8.78 3.62
C PRO A 64 -18.43 8.91 2.87
N LEU A 65 -18.18 7.99 1.94
CA LEU A 65 -16.99 7.99 1.08
C LEU A 65 -17.36 7.42 -0.31
N GLN A 66 -16.47 7.67 -1.27
CA GLN A 66 -16.52 6.95 -2.55
C GLN A 66 -15.25 6.11 -2.69
N LEU A 67 -15.39 4.93 -3.25
CA LEU A 67 -14.28 4.02 -3.52
C LEU A 67 -14.05 3.93 -5.02
N ASP A 68 -12.79 4.03 -5.42
CA ASP A 68 -12.30 3.67 -6.74
C ASP A 68 -10.90 3.06 -6.60
N TYR A 69 -10.26 2.72 -7.71
CA TYR A 69 -8.92 2.15 -7.69
C TYR A 69 -8.00 2.86 -8.68
N VAL A 70 -6.73 2.69 -8.45
CA VAL A 70 -5.67 3.03 -9.38
C VAL A 70 -4.84 1.78 -9.65
N HIS A 71 -4.50 1.52 -10.90
CA HIS A 71 -3.62 0.43 -11.26
C HIS A 71 -2.48 0.97 -12.12
N ALA A 72 -1.30 0.98 -11.53
CA ALA A 72 -0.08 1.46 -12.15
C ALA A 72 0.98 0.35 -12.08
N THR A 73 1.66 0.08 -13.20
CA THR A 73 2.78 -0.85 -13.28
C THR A 73 4.07 -0.10 -13.60
N ARG A 74 5.20 -0.65 -13.19
CA ARG A 74 6.51 -0.16 -13.61
C ARG A 74 6.97 -0.93 -14.82
N TYR A 75 7.28 -0.24 -15.89
CA TYR A 75 8.02 -0.85 -16.98
C TYR A 75 9.47 -1.11 -16.51
N GLN A 76 9.91 -2.37 -16.61
CA GLN A 76 11.26 -2.80 -16.19
C GLN A 76 12.30 -2.59 -17.31
N ASP A 77 12.11 -1.67 -18.21
CA ASP A 77 13.14 -1.34 -19.19
C ASP A 77 14.23 -0.49 -18.53
N GLU A 78 15.40 -1.10 -18.34
CA GLU A 78 16.61 -0.48 -17.78
C GLU A 78 17.06 0.78 -18.53
N LEU A 79 16.57 0.99 -19.76
CA LEU A 79 16.97 2.09 -20.65
C LEU A 79 16.15 3.38 -20.52
N GLN A 80 14.99 3.39 -19.84
CA GLN A 80 14.10 4.56 -19.75
C GLN A 80 13.68 4.97 -18.34
N GLY A 81 14.44 4.68 -17.32
CA GLY A 81 14.27 5.30 -16.00
C GLY A 81 12.95 4.97 -15.27
N GLY A 82 12.36 3.80 -15.51
CA GLY A 82 11.21 3.31 -14.73
C GLY A 82 9.93 4.12 -14.91
N GLN A 83 9.50 4.37 -16.13
CA GLN A 83 8.20 5.03 -16.38
C GLN A 83 7.05 4.23 -15.80
N ILE A 84 6.08 4.94 -15.20
CA ILE A 84 4.83 4.37 -14.72
C ILE A 84 3.87 4.21 -15.90
N GLU A 85 3.42 2.98 -16.12
CA GLU A 85 2.32 2.68 -17.04
C GLU A 85 1.01 2.65 -16.27
N TRP A 86 0.06 3.45 -16.73
CA TRP A 86 -1.27 3.54 -16.13
C TRP A 86 -2.23 2.57 -16.82
N ILE A 87 -2.64 1.52 -16.11
CA ILE A 87 -3.70 0.63 -16.58
C ILE A 87 -5.07 1.25 -16.29
N HIS A 88 -5.20 1.90 -15.11
CA HIS A 88 -6.40 2.64 -14.73
C HIS A 88 -6.07 3.78 -13.77
N PHE A 89 -6.64 4.96 -14.05
CA PHE A 89 -6.64 6.12 -13.16
C PHE A 89 -7.96 6.89 -13.33
N PRO A 90 -8.77 7.10 -12.30
CA PRO A 90 -10.12 7.68 -12.41
C PRO A 90 -10.08 9.23 -12.40
N VAL A 91 -9.47 9.84 -13.42
CA VAL A 91 -9.19 11.28 -13.51
C VAL A 91 -10.44 12.14 -13.24
N ASP A 92 -11.59 11.76 -13.78
CA ASP A 92 -12.83 12.52 -13.66
C ASP A 92 -13.41 12.55 -12.24
N LYS A 93 -13.06 11.56 -11.40
CA LYS A 93 -13.52 11.46 -10.02
C LYS A 93 -12.62 12.19 -9.02
N VAL A 94 -11.40 12.52 -9.41
CA VAL A 94 -10.38 13.12 -8.55
C VAL A 94 -10.57 14.63 -8.39
N LYS A 95 -11.02 15.30 -9.46
CA LYS A 95 -11.11 16.77 -9.50
C LYS A 95 -11.96 17.35 -8.36
N GLY A 96 -11.35 18.26 -7.59
CA GLY A 96 -11.99 18.94 -6.47
C GLY A 96 -12.24 18.08 -5.22
N ARG A 97 -11.74 16.84 -5.21
CA ARG A 97 -11.96 15.89 -4.12
C ARG A 97 -10.76 15.82 -3.18
N GLN A 98 -11.05 15.56 -1.92
CA GLN A 98 -10.03 15.04 -1.01
C GLN A 98 -9.81 13.57 -1.33
N VAL A 99 -8.57 13.17 -1.59
CA VAL A 99 -8.18 11.82 -2.01
C VAL A 99 -7.37 11.15 -0.91
N LEU A 100 -7.72 9.92 -0.57
CA LEU A 100 -6.91 9.03 0.26
C LEU A 100 -6.41 7.86 -0.60
N ILE A 101 -5.12 7.84 -0.87
CA ILE A 101 -4.43 6.73 -1.56
C ILE A 101 -4.17 5.64 -0.53
N VAL A 102 -4.57 4.39 -0.82
CA VAL A 102 -4.37 3.24 0.08
C VAL A 102 -3.51 2.19 -0.61
N ASP A 103 -2.36 1.86 -0.01
CA ASP A 103 -1.42 0.88 -0.56
C ASP A 103 -0.87 -0.06 0.52
N ASP A 104 -0.30 -1.19 0.11
CA ASP A 104 0.25 -2.23 1.00
C ASP A 104 1.62 -1.84 1.56
N ILE A 105 2.52 -1.30 0.73
CA ILE A 105 3.90 -1.05 1.15
C ILE A 105 4.50 0.23 0.56
N LEU A 106 5.21 0.97 1.38
CA LEU A 106 6.11 2.04 0.96
C LEU A 106 7.57 1.56 1.08
N ASP A 107 8.16 1.25 -0.06
CA ASP A 107 9.58 0.93 -0.22
C ASP A 107 10.32 2.19 -0.72
N ILE A 108 10.79 2.23 -1.96
CA ILE A 108 11.49 3.38 -2.57
C ILE A 108 10.57 4.59 -2.75
N GLY A 109 9.26 4.37 -3.00
CA GLY A 109 8.24 5.42 -3.07
C GLY A 109 7.93 5.97 -4.46
N ILE A 110 8.55 5.45 -5.53
CA ILE A 110 8.34 5.94 -6.90
C ILE A 110 6.86 5.86 -7.30
N THR A 111 6.20 4.72 -7.03
CA THR A 111 4.79 4.52 -7.37
C THR A 111 3.89 5.47 -6.58
N LEU A 112 4.07 5.59 -5.27
CA LEU A 112 3.28 6.50 -4.44
C LEU A 112 3.43 7.94 -4.91
N LYS A 113 4.65 8.41 -5.16
CA LYS A 113 4.91 9.77 -5.68
C LYS A 113 4.21 10.02 -7.00
N ALA A 114 4.25 9.07 -7.92
CA ALA A 114 3.59 9.21 -9.22
C ALA A 114 2.06 9.31 -9.07
N ILE A 115 1.45 8.49 -8.19
CA ILE A 115 0.01 8.53 -7.93
C ILE A 115 -0.38 9.86 -7.25
N GLN A 116 0.38 10.32 -6.25
CA GLN A 116 0.15 11.61 -5.61
C GLN A 116 0.20 12.75 -6.64
N GLN A 117 1.23 12.77 -7.49
CA GLN A 117 1.37 13.79 -8.53
C GLN A 117 0.24 13.73 -9.56
N ALA A 118 -0.20 12.54 -9.96
CA ALA A 118 -1.33 12.35 -10.86
C ALA A 118 -2.63 12.90 -10.26
N CYS A 119 -2.88 12.67 -8.97
CA CYS A 119 -4.03 13.23 -8.26
C CYS A 119 -3.99 14.77 -8.20
N ILE A 120 -2.81 15.34 -7.89
CA ILE A 120 -2.61 16.81 -7.88
C ILE A 120 -2.87 17.39 -9.27
N ASN A 121 -2.30 16.79 -10.31
CA ASN A 121 -2.47 17.23 -11.69
C ASN A 121 -3.93 17.11 -12.18
N ALA A 122 -4.68 16.11 -11.67
CA ALA A 122 -6.10 15.97 -11.92
C ALA A 122 -6.98 16.96 -11.14
N GLY A 123 -6.38 17.79 -10.29
CA GLY A 123 -7.07 18.83 -9.53
C GLY A 123 -7.70 18.36 -8.23
N ALA A 124 -7.13 17.37 -7.57
CA ALA A 124 -7.52 17.01 -6.20
C ALA A 124 -7.39 18.23 -5.27
N SER A 125 -8.32 18.41 -4.34
CA SER A 125 -8.26 19.49 -3.34
C SER A 125 -7.27 19.20 -2.22
N ASP A 126 -7.05 17.92 -1.92
CA ASP A 126 -6.08 17.42 -0.95
C ASP A 126 -5.73 15.96 -1.30
N VAL A 127 -4.50 15.54 -1.04
CA VAL A 127 -4.04 14.17 -1.32
C VAL A 127 -3.29 13.64 -0.11
N LYS A 128 -3.84 12.63 0.52
CA LYS A 128 -3.23 11.89 1.64
C LYS A 128 -3.00 10.44 1.26
N SER A 129 -2.13 9.77 2.01
CA SER A 129 -1.78 8.37 1.78
C SER A 129 -1.84 7.55 3.07
N LEU A 130 -2.40 6.35 2.95
CA LEU A 130 -2.47 5.32 3.98
C LEU A 130 -1.70 4.10 3.50
N ILE A 131 -0.67 3.72 4.24
CA ILE A 131 0.22 2.61 3.89
C ILE A 131 0.26 1.61 5.06
N LEU A 132 0.10 0.32 4.75
CA LEU A 132 0.17 -0.71 5.79
C LEU A 132 1.58 -0.87 6.33
N ALA A 133 2.57 -1.08 5.45
CA ALA A 133 3.95 -1.34 5.84
C ALA A 133 4.91 -0.31 5.24
N VAL A 134 5.80 0.23 6.06
CA VAL A 134 6.86 1.14 5.61
C VAL A 134 8.21 0.48 5.86
N LYS A 135 9.00 0.27 4.81
CA LYS A 135 10.35 -0.29 4.94
C LYS A 135 11.32 0.72 5.54
N GLN A 136 12.14 0.24 6.46
CA GLN A 136 13.21 1.02 7.08
C GLN A 136 14.51 0.90 6.28
N HIS A 137 14.81 1.90 5.44
CA HIS A 137 16.06 2.07 4.70
C HIS A 137 16.22 3.52 4.23
N ASP A 138 17.41 3.87 3.73
CA ASP A 138 17.81 5.21 3.25
C ASP A 138 17.62 5.43 1.74
N ARG A 139 17.13 4.43 0.99
CA ARG A 139 16.96 4.48 -0.48
C ARG A 139 15.65 5.13 -0.93
N ARG A 140 14.84 5.64 0.00
CA ARG A 140 13.57 6.30 -0.35
C ARG A 140 13.85 7.59 -1.11
N ILE A 141 13.09 7.83 -2.18
CA ILE A 141 13.22 9.07 -2.93
C ILE A 141 12.76 10.27 -2.08
N ASP A 142 13.36 11.44 -2.33
CA ASP A 142 13.08 12.64 -1.56
C ASP A 142 11.60 13.07 -1.61
N ASN A 143 11.13 13.60 -0.49
CA ASN A 143 9.79 14.13 -0.33
C ASN A 143 8.64 13.13 -0.56
N VAL A 144 8.87 11.85 -0.25
CA VAL A 144 7.82 10.82 -0.23
C VAL A 144 7.67 10.22 1.15
N PHE A 145 6.51 10.40 1.74
CA PHE A 145 6.12 9.85 3.03
C PHE A 145 4.63 9.53 3.02
N ALA A 146 4.22 8.65 3.91
CA ALA A 146 2.82 8.33 4.13
C ALA A 146 2.25 9.18 5.28
N ASP A 147 1.01 9.65 5.13
CA ASP A 147 0.31 10.40 6.18
C ASP A 147 -0.16 9.49 7.31
N TYR A 148 -0.56 8.28 6.94
CA TYR A 148 -1.02 7.25 7.87
C TYR A 148 -0.20 5.99 7.65
N ILE A 149 0.47 5.53 8.69
CA ILE A 149 1.37 4.37 8.66
C ILE A 149 0.83 3.30 9.62
N GLY A 150 0.68 2.09 9.08
CA GLY A 150 0.33 0.93 9.88
C GLY A 150 1.50 0.49 10.75
N VAL A 151 2.51 -0.09 10.12
CA VAL A 151 3.68 -0.65 10.78
C VAL A 151 4.96 -0.32 10.03
N GLU A 152 6.08 -0.40 10.73
CA GLU A 152 7.40 -0.37 10.12
C GLU A 152 7.93 -1.81 9.98
N VAL A 153 8.66 -2.06 8.90
CA VAL A 153 9.27 -3.37 8.62
C VAL A 153 10.73 -3.20 8.19
N GLU A 154 11.53 -4.19 8.51
CA GLU A 154 12.93 -4.25 8.09
C GLU A 154 13.08 -4.35 6.56
N ASP A 155 14.25 -3.98 6.05
CA ASP A 155 14.57 -4.02 4.60
C ASP A 155 14.85 -5.43 4.11
N ARG A 156 13.82 -6.25 4.07
CA ARG A 156 13.81 -7.61 3.54
C ARG A 156 12.73 -7.75 2.48
N TYR A 157 12.71 -8.87 1.77
CA TYR A 157 11.59 -9.19 0.91
C TYR A 157 10.40 -9.62 1.78
N VAL A 158 9.39 -8.76 1.86
CA VAL A 158 8.18 -9.00 2.66
C VAL A 158 6.99 -9.36 1.78
N PHE A 159 6.06 -10.15 2.30
CA PHE A 159 4.85 -10.59 1.62
C PHE A 159 3.71 -10.86 2.61
N GLY A 160 2.48 -10.95 2.11
CA GLY A 160 1.25 -11.06 2.90
C GLY A 160 0.55 -9.73 3.06
N CYS A 161 -0.70 -9.72 3.44
CA CYS A 161 -1.56 -8.53 3.59
C CYS A 161 -1.56 -7.60 2.38
N GLY A 162 -1.61 -8.16 1.17
CA GLY A 162 -1.55 -7.42 -0.10
C GLY A 162 -0.22 -7.54 -0.81
N MET A 163 0.90 -7.51 -0.11
CA MET A 163 2.24 -7.70 -0.66
C MET A 163 2.42 -9.12 -1.20
N ASP A 164 3.08 -9.24 -2.35
CA ASP A 164 3.27 -10.53 -3.00
C ASP A 164 4.69 -11.10 -2.91
N TYR A 165 4.77 -12.41 -3.07
CA TYR A 165 5.98 -13.12 -3.44
C TYR A 165 5.77 -13.78 -4.81
N LYS A 166 6.40 -13.23 -5.86
CA LYS A 166 6.27 -13.71 -7.25
C LYS A 166 4.81 -13.82 -7.72
N GLY A 167 3.96 -12.87 -7.36
CA GLY A 167 2.52 -12.84 -7.65
C GLY A 167 1.64 -13.63 -6.68
N TYR A 168 2.20 -14.32 -5.69
CA TYR A 168 1.49 -15.16 -4.73
C TYR A 168 1.49 -14.56 -3.32
N HIS A 169 0.75 -15.19 -2.40
CA HIS A 169 0.73 -14.90 -0.97
C HIS A 169 0.13 -13.56 -0.54
N ARG A 170 -0.46 -12.77 -1.44
CA ARG A 170 -1.16 -11.52 -1.07
C ARG A 170 -2.30 -11.77 -0.07
N ASN A 171 -2.88 -12.96 -0.11
CA ASN A 171 -4.02 -13.39 0.72
C ASN A 171 -3.67 -13.81 2.15
N LEU A 172 -2.41 -13.82 2.54
CA LEU A 172 -2.02 -14.13 3.92
C LEU A 172 -2.42 -12.99 4.85
N ARG A 173 -2.93 -13.32 6.04
CA ARG A 173 -3.43 -12.34 7.02
C ARG A 173 -2.35 -11.70 7.89
N GLY A 174 -1.11 -12.15 7.79
CA GLY A 174 0.06 -11.57 8.46
C GLY A 174 1.09 -11.06 7.46
N ILE A 175 2.08 -10.31 7.94
CA ILE A 175 3.24 -9.86 7.19
C ILE A 175 4.41 -10.79 7.50
N TYR A 176 5.00 -11.32 6.46
CA TYR A 176 6.10 -12.28 6.52
C TYR A 176 7.31 -11.76 5.77
N ALA A 177 8.50 -12.11 6.21
CA ALA A 177 9.74 -11.84 5.48
C ALA A 177 10.39 -13.13 4.99
N VAL A 178 10.91 -13.11 3.77
CA VAL A 178 11.76 -14.20 3.27
C VAL A 178 12.95 -14.34 4.19
N LYS A 179 13.23 -15.56 4.65
CA LYS A 179 14.36 -15.83 5.54
C LYS A 179 15.65 -15.44 4.85
N SER A 180 16.45 -14.59 5.48
CA SER A 180 17.79 -14.28 4.98
C SER A 180 18.57 -15.58 4.91
N GLN A 181 19.11 -15.91 3.73
CA GLN A 181 20.09 -16.99 3.66
C GLN A 181 21.29 -16.51 4.46
N GLY A 182 21.49 -17.10 5.65
CA GLY A 182 22.64 -16.82 6.48
C GLY A 182 23.89 -17.03 5.63
N GLY A 183 24.68 -15.99 5.46
CA GLY A 183 26.02 -16.11 4.91
C GLY A 183 26.80 -17.04 5.84
N SER A 184 27.23 -18.15 5.29
CA SER A 184 28.17 -19.09 5.92
C SER A 184 29.54 -18.45 5.97
#